data_e9efab40f1665b30326f233a3c6f6a7e
#
_entry.id   e9efab40f1665b30326f233a3c6f6a7e
#
_cell.length_a   1.000
_cell.length_b   1.000
_cell.length_c   1.000
_cell.angle_alpha   90.00
_cell.angle_beta   90.00
_cell.angle_gamma   90.00
#
_symmetry.space_group_name_H-M   'P 1'
#
loop_
_entity.id
_entity.type
_entity.pdbx_description
1 polymer ?
#
loop_
_entity_poly.entity_id
_entity_poly.type
_entity_poly.pdbx_seq_one_letter_code
_entity_poly.pdbx_strand_id
1 'polypeptide(L)'
;MNSIALVDDDRNILTSVSMALEAEEFEVDTYIDGADAMRGLSRKPVDLVVLDIKMPRMDGMEVLTKLREKSAVPVIFLTSKDDEIDEVLGRRMG
;
A
#
# COMPACT_ATOMS: atom_id res chain seq x y z
N MET A 1 2.51 9.14 16.08
CA MET A 1 1.86 9.59 14.84
C MET A 1 1.73 8.41 13.90
N ASN A 2 0.58 8.26 13.28
CA ASN A 2 0.35 7.11 12.43
C ASN A 2 1.02 7.30 11.08
N SER A 3 1.69 6.27 10.62
CA SER A 3 2.38 6.32 9.33
C SER A 3 1.79 5.30 8.37
N ILE A 4 1.72 5.68 7.11
CA ILE A 4 1.11 4.88 6.06
C ILE A 4 2.08 4.81 4.90
N ALA A 5 2.26 3.62 4.35
CA ALA A 5 2.98 3.44 3.10
C ALA A 5 1.95 3.25 1.99
N LEU A 6 2.03 4.04 0.95
CA LEU A 6 1.11 3.99 -0.17
C LEU A 6 1.88 3.50 -1.39
N VAL A 7 1.46 2.38 -1.96
CA VAL A 7 2.18 1.73 -3.05
C VAL A 7 1.28 1.65 -4.27
N ASP A 8 1.65 2.35 -5.32
CA ASP A 8 0.87 2.39 -6.55
C ASP A 8 1.77 2.91 -7.67
N ASP A 9 1.65 2.33 -8.85
CA ASP A 9 2.46 2.79 -9.98
C ASP A 9 1.87 4.02 -10.67
N ASP A 10 0.66 4.42 -10.30
CA ASP A 10 0.01 5.60 -10.86
C ASP A 10 0.33 6.80 -9.98
N ARG A 11 1.16 7.70 -10.48
CA ARG A 11 1.59 8.85 -9.69
C ARG A 11 0.45 9.79 -9.35
N ASN A 12 -0.58 9.85 -10.17
CA ASN A 12 -1.75 10.69 -9.86
C ASN A 12 -2.48 10.15 -8.65
N ILE A 13 -2.60 8.84 -8.55
CA ILE A 13 -3.22 8.24 -7.38
C ILE A 13 -2.37 8.46 -6.14
N LEU A 14 -1.06 8.28 -6.27
CA LEU A 14 -0.17 8.54 -5.14
C LEU A 14 -0.34 9.95 -4.62
N THR A 15 -0.36 10.92 -5.54
CA THR A 15 -0.50 12.31 -5.14
C THR A 15 -1.84 12.57 -4.48
N SER A 16 -2.92 12.13 -5.12
CA SER A 16 -4.26 12.42 -4.62
C SER A 16 -4.51 11.78 -3.26
N VAL A 17 -4.16 10.51 -3.13
CA VAL A 17 -4.45 9.78 -1.90
C VAL A 17 -3.53 10.24 -0.78
N SER A 18 -2.25 10.50 -1.09
CA SER A 18 -1.35 10.96 -0.04
C SER A 18 -1.78 12.32 0.48
N MET A 19 -2.24 13.21 -0.38
CA MET A 19 -2.75 14.50 0.07
C MET A 19 -3.95 14.35 0.99
N ALA A 20 -4.86 13.46 0.64
CA ALA A 20 -6.03 13.24 1.46
C ALA A 20 -5.66 12.67 2.82
N LEU A 21 -4.72 11.74 2.85
CA LEU A 21 -4.29 11.15 4.10
C LEU A 21 -3.50 12.13 4.96
N GLU A 22 -2.67 12.93 4.33
CA GLU A 22 -1.91 13.94 5.07
C GLU A 22 -2.83 15.00 5.67
N ALA A 23 -3.94 15.28 5.00
CA ALA A 23 -4.93 16.22 5.56
C ALA A 23 -5.55 15.67 6.84
N GLU A 24 -5.54 14.35 7.01
CA GLU A 24 -6.01 13.71 8.23
C GLU A 24 -4.87 13.48 9.22
N GLU A 25 -3.75 14.11 8.98
CA GLU A 25 -2.60 14.10 9.89
C GLU A 25 -1.84 12.78 9.92
N PHE A 26 -1.95 11.98 8.86
CA PHE A 26 -1.11 10.81 8.73
C PHE A 26 0.22 11.19 8.07
N GLU A 27 1.25 10.45 8.43
CA GLU A 27 2.53 10.57 7.75
C GLU A 27 2.56 9.56 6.62
N VAL A 28 2.77 9.99 5.38
CA VAL A 28 2.63 9.13 4.22
C VAL A 28 3.94 9.02 3.45
N ASP A 29 4.39 7.80 3.22
CA ASP A 29 5.50 7.52 2.30
C ASP A 29 4.92 6.87 1.06
N THR A 30 5.39 7.27 -0.12
CA THR A 30 4.87 6.73 -1.36
C THR A 30 5.93 5.91 -2.08
N TYR A 31 5.49 4.85 -2.73
CA TYR A 31 6.35 3.96 -3.50
C TYR A 31 5.67 3.65 -4.81
N ILE A 32 6.43 3.56 -5.89
CA ILE A 32 5.87 3.39 -7.23
C ILE A 32 5.84 1.93 -7.68
N ASP A 33 6.48 1.05 -6.98
CA ASP A 33 6.38 -0.37 -7.31
C ASP A 33 6.70 -1.21 -6.07
N GLY A 34 6.49 -2.51 -6.21
CA GLY A 34 6.64 -3.41 -5.08
C GLY A 34 8.05 -3.53 -4.58
N ALA A 35 9.03 -3.53 -5.47
CA ALA A 35 10.42 -3.65 -5.06
C ALA A 35 10.85 -2.41 -4.25
N ASP A 36 10.42 -1.26 -4.70
CA ASP A 36 10.70 -0.01 -4.02
C ASP A 36 10.07 -0.02 -2.63
N ALA A 37 8.83 -0.49 -2.57
CA ALA A 37 8.11 -0.55 -1.30
C ALA A 37 8.82 -1.49 -0.32
N MET A 38 9.25 -2.65 -0.78
CA MET A 38 9.91 -3.60 0.10
C MET A 38 11.20 -3.03 0.68
N ARG A 39 11.96 -2.32 -0.16
CA ARG A 39 13.19 -1.68 0.32
C ARG A 39 12.88 -0.61 1.36
N GLY A 40 11.89 0.21 1.08
CA GLY A 40 11.52 1.29 1.99
C GLY A 40 10.97 0.78 3.31
N LEU A 41 10.11 -0.23 3.25
CA LEU A 41 9.50 -0.78 4.45
C LEU A 41 10.52 -1.50 5.34
N SER A 42 11.58 -2.03 4.75
CA SER A 42 12.65 -2.62 5.54
C SER A 42 13.38 -1.58 6.37
N ARG A 43 13.48 -0.36 5.86
CA ARG A 43 14.19 0.71 6.55
C ARG A 43 13.28 1.50 7.48
N LYS A 44 12.03 1.64 7.10
CA LYS A 44 11.11 2.47 7.87
C LYS A 44 9.76 1.76 7.98
N PRO A 45 9.52 1.04 9.07
CA PRO A 45 8.23 0.39 9.27
C PRO A 45 7.11 1.40 9.38
N VAL A 46 5.92 1.00 8.98
CA VAL A 46 4.74 1.86 9.03
C VAL A 46 3.62 1.15 9.77
N ASP A 47 2.56 1.88 10.05
CA ASP A 47 1.42 1.33 10.77
C ASP A 47 0.39 0.71 9.84
N LEU A 48 0.39 1.09 8.57
CA LEU A 48 -0.57 0.60 7.59
C LEU A 48 0.05 0.67 6.21
N VAL A 49 -0.23 -0.32 5.37
CA VAL A 49 0.18 -0.30 3.98
C VAL A 49 -1.06 -0.27 3.10
N VAL A 50 -1.13 0.69 2.19
CA VAL A 50 -2.18 0.76 1.16
C VAL A 50 -1.54 0.36 -0.15
N LEU A 51 -2.03 -0.69 -0.76
CA LEU A 51 -1.32 -1.40 -1.81
C LEU A 51 -2.19 -1.57 -3.03
N ASP A 52 -1.70 -1.16 -4.18
CA ASP A 52 -2.40 -1.40 -5.43
C ASP A 52 -2.17 -2.85 -5.84
N ILE A 53 -3.24 -3.53 -6.24
CA ILE A 53 -3.15 -4.92 -6.64
C ILE A 53 -2.45 -5.07 -7.97
N LYS A 54 -2.69 -4.16 -8.89
CA LYS A 54 -2.19 -4.30 -10.25
C LYS A 54 -0.98 -3.44 -10.50
N MET A 55 0.18 -3.95 -10.19
CA MET A 55 1.42 -3.26 -10.50
C MET A 55 2.24 -4.10 -11.46
N PRO A 56 3.03 -3.47 -12.33
CA PRO A 56 3.71 -4.22 -13.39
C PRO A 56 4.74 -5.15 -12.82
N ARG A 57 5.65 -5.06 -12.21
CA ARG A 57 6.73 -6.01 -11.92
C ARG A 57 6.43 -6.93 -10.78
N MET A 58 5.82 -6.45 -9.75
CA MET A 58 5.48 -7.24 -8.58
C MET A 58 4.11 -6.78 -8.16
N ASP A 59 3.11 -7.60 -8.38
CA ASP A 59 1.76 -7.18 -8.10
C ASP A 59 1.49 -7.15 -6.60
N GLY A 60 0.34 -6.60 -6.23
CA GLY A 60 0.03 -6.40 -4.83
C GLY A 60 0.03 -7.68 -4.02
N MET A 61 -0.38 -8.79 -4.61
CA MET A 61 -0.41 -10.05 -3.89
C MET A 61 1.00 -10.56 -3.60
N GLU A 62 1.92 -10.37 -4.53
CA GLU A 62 3.30 -10.74 -4.28
C GLU A 62 3.92 -9.90 -3.18
N VAL A 63 3.62 -8.62 -3.19
CA VAL A 63 4.12 -7.73 -2.14
C VAL A 63 3.58 -8.17 -0.79
N LEU A 64 2.29 -8.48 -0.73
CA LEU A 64 1.69 -8.93 0.52
C LEU A 64 2.37 -10.21 1.02
N THR A 65 2.59 -11.17 0.14
CA THR A 65 3.22 -12.42 0.52
C THR A 65 4.60 -12.19 1.11
N LYS A 66 5.40 -11.38 0.42
CA LYS A 66 6.75 -11.10 0.90
C LYS A 66 6.74 -10.30 2.19
N LEU A 67 5.82 -9.38 2.30
CA LEU A 67 5.72 -8.55 3.49
C LEU A 67 5.33 -9.38 4.71
N ARG A 68 4.44 -10.34 4.53
CA ARG A 68 4.01 -11.18 5.64
C ARG A 68 5.10 -12.10 6.17
N GLU A 69 6.14 -12.32 5.41
CA GLU A 69 7.29 -13.06 5.90
C GLU A 69 8.06 -12.28 6.96
N LYS A 70 7.91 -10.96 6.96
CA LYS A 70 8.70 -10.10 7.83
C LYS A 70 7.87 -9.25 8.77
N SER A 71 6.61 -9.08 8.50
CA SER A 71 5.81 -8.10 9.24
C SER A 71 4.36 -8.51 9.27
N ALA A 72 3.68 -8.13 10.34
CA ALA A 72 2.25 -8.33 10.48
C ALA A 72 1.49 -7.02 10.27
N VAL A 73 2.10 -6.05 9.63
CA VAL A 73 1.47 -4.75 9.41
C VAL A 73 0.17 -4.90 8.63
N PRO A 74 -0.90 -4.21 9.01
CA PRO A 74 -2.15 -4.28 8.26
C PRO A 74 -1.98 -3.77 6.84
N VAL A 75 -2.64 -4.43 5.90
CA VAL A 75 -2.58 -4.06 4.49
C VAL A 75 -3.99 -3.92 3.96
N ILE A 76 -4.24 -2.80 3.27
CA ILE A 76 -5.49 -2.56 2.58
C ILE A 76 -5.18 -2.49 1.10
N PHE A 77 -5.98 -3.17 0.28
CA PHE A 77 -5.78 -3.11 -1.15
C PHE A 77 -6.55 -1.95 -1.76
N LEU A 78 -5.88 -1.21 -2.63
CA LEU A 78 -6.49 -0.15 -3.38
C LEU A 78 -6.74 -0.65 -4.77
N THR A 79 -7.99 -0.61 -5.23
CA THR A 79 -8.30 -1.04 -6.56
C THR A 79 -8.72 0.15 -7.37
N SER A 80 -8.32 0.17 -8.62
CA SER A 80 -8.63 1.30 -9.47
C SER A 80 -9.96 1.13 -10.13
N LYS A 81 -10.67 0.03 -9.89
CA LYS A 81 -11.93 -0.14 -10.52
C LYS A 81 -12.89 -0.61 -9.53
N ASP A 82 -13.99 -0.28 -9.72
CA ASP A 82 -15.18 -0.72 -9.16
C ASP A 82 -15.13 -2.01 -8.43
N ASP A 83 -14.26 -2.19 -7.55
CA ASP A 83 -14.19 -3.47 -6.98
C ASP A 83 -14.37 -3.47 -5.52
N GLU A 84 -15.58 -3.22 -5.12
CA GLU A 84 -15.97 -3.38 -3.75
C GLU A 84 -15.68 -4.77 -3.26
N ILE A 85 -15.83 -5.73 -4.14
CA ILE A 85 -15.55 -7.11 -3.80
C ILE A 85 -14.09 -7.29 -3.47
N ASP A 86 -13.23 -6.71 -4.29
CA ASP A 86 -11.79 -6.81 -4.04
C ASP A 86 -11.40 -6.11 -2.77
N GLU A 87 -12.06 -5.02 -2.46
CA GLU A 87 -11.80 -4.32 -1.22
C GLU A 87 -12.12 -5.20 -0.03
N VAL A 88 -13.23 -5.91 -0.08
CA VAL A 88 -13.61 -6.81 0.99
C VAL A 88 -12.60 -7.94 1.12
N LEU A 89 -12.17 -8.50 0.00
CA LEU A 89 -11.17 -9.55 0.03
C LEU A 89 -9.86 -9.05 0.58
N GLY A 90 -9.49 -7.84 0.21
CA GLY A 90 -8.26 -7.24 0.72
C GLY A 90 -8.28 -7.14 2.23
N ARG A 91 -9.39 -6.75 2.80
CA ARG A 91 -9.49 -6.65 4.24
C ARG A 91 -9.36 -8.01 4.92
N ARG A 92 -9.94 -9.04 4.32
CA ARG A 92 -9.83 -10.37 4.90
C ARG A 92 -8.42 -10.91 4.84
N MET A 93 -7.73 -10.59 3.80
CA MET A 93 -6.36 -11.05 3.63
C MET A 93 -5.37 -10.23 4.44
N GLY A 94 -5.74 -9.01 4.71
CA GLY A 94 -4.90 -8.14 5.51
C GLY A 94 -4.97 -8.49 6.97
#